data_e26876f09f0ae7bd4a8b68b6df4c7cc7
#
_entry.id   e26876f09f0ae7bd4a8b68b6df4c7cc7
#
_cell.length_a   1.000
_cell.length_b   1.000
_cell.length_c   1.000
_cell.angle_alpha   90.00
_cell.angle_beta   90.00
_cell.angle_gamma   90.00
#
_symmetry.space_group_name_H-M   'P 1'
#
loop_
_entity.id
_entity.type
_entity.pdbx_description
1 polymer ?
#
loop_
_entity_poly.entity_id
_entity_poly.type
_entity_poly.pdbx_seq_one_letter_code
_entity_poly.pdbx_strand_id
1 'polypeptide(L)'
;MQRLLSTYLFVSRKLTRKLLAQIADAGFTGVEIFCSRAHFDYTSKTEARDIGGMLASLGLTLTSLHAPTSRDLSATRESGQPLSICEVERVRRIEAMDELKRAIDIAEDLPFPRMIFHMGGTRETADPRKRDAAFSSLEHLILHAKHVGVTICVENTTSEMGDPAYLRSFYDETRLTGLRFNFDIGHAFLADGPEEERVEKGFAPLRELVVGAHIHDNHGEKDEHLPPYDGKIEWENAIKILKMAPVSDLPLLLELKEKTGPDSPGAEAQLAAASKAWDRFEEEWG
;
A
#
# COMPACT_ATOMS: atom_id res chain seq x y z
N MET A 1 8.82 -4.22 17.76
CA MET A 1 8.31 -3.90 16.40
C MET A 1 6.88 -3.41 16.49
N GLN A 2 6.41 -2.50 15.63
CA GLN A 2 5.00 -2.09 15.60
C GLN A 2 4.18 -3.11 14.80
N ARG A 3 3.00 -3.48 15.32
CA ARG A 3 2.06 -4.34 14.62
C ARG A 3 1.11 -3.50 13.77
N LEU A 4 1.31 -3.51 12.46
CA LEU A 4 0.58 -2.66 11.53
C LEU A 4 -0.32 -3.48 10.61
N LEU A 5 -1.51 -2.95 10.32
CA LEU A 5 -2.51 -3.61 9.47
C LEU A 5 -3.11 -2.61 8.47
N SER A 6 -3.19 -3.00 7.20
CA SER A 6 -3.97 -2.25 6.21
C SER A 6 -5.47 -2.49 6.42
N THR A 7 -6.25 -1.41 6.40
CA THR A 7 -7.70 -1.51 6.42
C THR A 7 -8.28 -2.07 5.12
N TYR A 8 -7.43 -2.37 4.12
CA TYR A 8 -7.80 -3.11 2.92
C TYR A 8 -8.49 -4.44 3.25
N LEU A 9 -8.11 -5.08 4.37
CA LEU A 9 -8.77 -6.27 4.91
C LEU A 9 -10.29 -6.10 5.11
N PHE A 10 -10.79 -4.86 5.14
CA PHE A 10 -12.20 -4.53 5.35
C PHE A 10 -12.72 -3.47 4.37
N VAL A 11 -12.10 -3.35 3.21
CA VAL A 11 -12.36 -2.27 2.25
C VAL A 11 -13.78 -2.22 1.71
N SER A 12 -14.52 -3.35 1.77
CA SER A 12 -15.94 -3.39 1.38
C SER A 12 -16.89 -2.78 2.44
N ARG A 13 -16.38 -2.44 3.62
CA ARG A 13 -17.15 -1.93 4.76
C ARG A 13 -16.75 -0.51 5.07
N LYS A 14 -17.70 0.27 5.58
CA LYS A 14 -17.40 1.61 6.13
C LYS A 14 -16.44 1.49 7.32
N LEU A 15 -15.39 2.30 7.34
CA LEU A 15 -14.48 2.40 8.46
C LEU A 15 -15.20 3.03 9.65
N THR A 16 -15.35 2.28 10.72
CA THR A 16 -16.12 2.70 11.90
C THR A 16 -15.30 2.53 13.16
N ARG A 17 -15.70 3.22 14.26
CA ARG A 17 -15.08 3.01 15.57
C ARG A 17 -15.09 1.54 16.01
N LYS A 18 -16.18 0.82 15.73
CA LYS A 18 -16.27 -0.61 16.07
C LYS A 18 -15.19 -1.42 15.37
N LEU A 19 -14.97 -1.18 14.07
CA LEU A 19 -13.97 -1.90 13.29
C LEU A 19 -12.55 -1.55 13.75
N LEU A 20 -12.27 -0.26 14.01
CA LEU A 20 -10.98 0.16 14.56
C LEU A 20 -10.72 -0.42 15.97
N ALA A 21 -11.75 -0.50 16.81
CA ALA A 21 -11.63 -1.15 18.12
C ALA A 21 -11.30 -2.65 17.98
N GLN A 22 -11.95 -3.37 17.06
CA GLN A 22 -11.63 -4.77 16.79
C GLN A 22 -10.16 -4.96 16.30
N ILE A 23 -9.65 -4.02 15.52
CA ILE A 23 -8.23 -4.04 15.09
C ILE A 23 -7.30 -3.85 16.31
N ALA A 24 -7.60 -2.87 17.17
CA ALA A 24 -6.82 -2.65 18.40
C ALA A 24 -6.90 -3.85 19.36
N ASP A 25 -8.09 -4.41 19.56
CA ASP A 25 -8.34 -5.59 20.42
C ASP A 25 -7.61 -6.83 19.91
N ALA A 26 -7.36 -6.93 18.58
CA ALA A 26 -6.55 -7.98 17.96
C ALA A 26 -5.02 -7.77 18.13
N GLY A 27 -4.61 -6.70 18.85
CA GLY A 27 -3.21 -6.44 19.21
C GLY A 27 -2.44 -5.58 18.19
N PHE A 28 -3.09 -5.05 17.18
CA PHE A 28 -2.44 -4.09 16.26
C PHE A 28 -2.30 -2.72 16.91
N THR A 29 -1.14 -2.08 16.69
CA THR A 29 -0.79 -0.78 17.28
C THR A 29 -0.88 0.36 16.29
N GLY A 30 -1.07 0.06 15.01
CA GLY A 30 -1.24 1.07 13.99
C GLY A 30 -1.88 0.51 12.73
N VAL A 31 -2.32 1.44 11.89
CA VAL A 31 -3.03 1.12 10.65
C VAL A 31 -2.52 1.94 9.48
N GLU A 32 -2.67 1.37 8.30
CA GLU A 32 -2.81 2.10 7.05
C GLU A 32 -4.29 2.15 6.67
N ILE A 33 -4.76 3.31 6.23
CA ILE A 33 -6.13 3.42 5.71
C ILE A 33 -6.10 3.34 4.19
N PHE A 34 -6.82 2.37 3.63
CA PHE A 34 -7.02 2.27 2.19
C PHE A 34 -8.07 3.27 1.73
N CYS A 35 -7.69 4.17 0.83
CA CYS A 35 -8.58 5.21 0.31
C CYS A 35 -9.58 4.65 -0.70
N SER A 36 -10.78 4.41 -0.24
CA SER A 36 -11.97 4.12 -1.04
C SER A 36 -13.13 4.90 -0.44
N ARG A 37 -13.85 5.69 -1.22
CA ARG A 37 -14.91 6.57 -0.70
C ARG A 37 -15.99 5.84 0.09
N ALA A 38 -16.28 4.60 -0.29
CA ALA A 38 -17.24 3.76 0.44
C ALA A 38 -16.68 3.28 1.79
N HIS A 39 -15.37 3.10 1.91
CA HIS A 39 -14.69 2.68 3.12
C HIS A 39 -14.32 3.88 4.01
N PHE A 40 -13.60 4.84 3.45
CA PHE A 40 -13.17 6.09 4.05
C PHE A 40 -13.32 7.21 3.02
N ASP A 41 -14.24 8.13 3.26
CA ASP A 41 -14.42 9.29 2.36
C ASP A 41 -13.33 10.34 2.64
N TYR A 42 -12.20 10.17 1.97
CA TYR A 42 -11.06 11.08 2.04
C TYR A 42 -11.36 12.50 1.46
N THR A 43 -12.57 12.75 0.98
CA THR A 43 -13.02 14.09 0.58
C THR A 43 -13.78 14.80 1.71
N SER A 44 -14.09 14.09 2.80
CA SER A 44 -14.83 14.62 3.95
C SER A 44 -13.89 14.97 5.11
N LYS A 45 -13.64 16.27 5.28
CA LYS A 45 -12.85 16.79 6.42
C LYS A 45 -13.46 16.39 7.79
N THR A 46 -14.78 16.33 7.88
CA THR A 46 -15.46 15.89 9.11
C THR A 46 -15.14 14.43 9.41
N GLU A 47 -15.29 13.54 8.42
CA GLU A 47 -14.98 12.13 8.60
C GLU A 47 -13.50 11.92 8.95
N ALA A 48 -12.60 12.66 8.32
CA ALA A 48 -11.17 12.61 8.63
C ALA A 48 -10.88 12.94 10.10
N ARG A 49 -11.47 14.02 10.62
CA ARG A 49 -11.31 14.39 12.04
C ARG A 49 -11.91 13.36 12.97
N ASP A 50 -13.09 12.82 12.62
CA ASP A 50 -13.74 11.77 13.41
C ASP A 50 -12.87 10.51 13.47
N ILE A 51 -12.31 10.07 12.34
CA ILE A 51 -11.37 8.94 12.28
C ILE A 51 -10.13 9.24 13.13
N GLY A 52 -9.53 10.43 13.01
CA GLY A 52 -8.39 10.85 13.83
C GLY A 52 -8.69 10.77 15.34
N GLY A 53 -9.87 11.24 15.76
CA GLY A 53 -10.32 11.13 17.14
C GLY A 53 -10.53 9.68 17.60
N MET A 54 -11.06 8.81 16.71
CA MET A 54 -11.23 7.39 16.98
C MET A 54 -9.87 6.69 17.15
N LEU A 55 -8.93 6.90 16.23
CA LEU A 55 -7.58 6.34 16.27
C LEU A 55 -6.88 6.74 17.59
N ALA A 56 -6.86 8.03 17.91
CA ALA A 56 -6.25 8.54 19.13
C ALA A 56 -6.87 7.91 20.40
N SER A 57 -8.22 7.79 20.45
CA SER A 57 -8.91 7.20 21.59
C SER A 57 -8.68 5.69 21.77
N LEU A 58 -8.25 4.99 20.70
CA LEU A 58 -7.95 3.57 20.68
C LEU A 58 -6.45 3.28 20.78
N GLY A 59 -5.61 4.32 20.83
CA GLY A 59 -4.15 4.17 20.83
C GLY A 59 -3.57 3.65 19.53
N LEU A 60 -4.30 3.76 18.40
CA LEU A 60 -3.83 3.36 17.08
C LEU A 60 -3.08 4.49 16.39
N THR A 61 -1.91 4.19 15.86
CA THR A 61 -1.14 5.12 15.03
C THR A 61 -1.56 5.01 13.57
N LEU A 62 -1.79 6.14 12.89
CA LEU A 62 -1.93 6.16 11.43
C LEU A 62 -0.54 6.24 10.80
N THR A 63 -0.11 5.18 10.10
CA THR A 63 1.24 5.07 9.54
C THR A 63 1.34 5.48 8.08
N SER A 64 0.26 5.33 7.35
CA SER A 64 0.15 5.68 5.93
C SER A 64 -1.31 5.73 5.48
N LEU A 65 -1.55 6.37 4.35
CA LEU A 65 -2.73 6.13 3.53
C LEU A 65 -2.30 5.42 2.26
N HIS A 66 -3.05 4.40 1.86
CA HIS A 66 -2.95 3.86 0.51
C HIS A 66 -3.82 4.72 -0.43
N ALA A 67 -3.23 5.23 -1.50
CA ALA A 67 -3.93 6.09 -2.45
C ALA A 67 -5.11 5.35 -3.11
N PRO A 68 -6.17 6.06 -3.50
CA PRO A 68 -7.28 5.43 -4.19
C PRO A 68 -6.81 4.89 -5.56
N THR A 69 -7.03 3.61 -5.80
CA THR A 69 -6.76 2.96 -7.08
C THR A 69 -7.92 3.16 -8.08
N SER A 70 -9.05 3.64 -7.59
CA SER A 70 -10.25 3.99 -8.35
C SER A 70 -11.08 5.00 -7.56
N ARG A 71 -11.96 5.74 -8.24
CA ARG A 71 -12.91 6.63 -7.54
C ARG A 71 -13.90 5.87 -6.66
N ASP A 72 -14.31 4.71 -7.13
CA ASP A 72 -15.21 3.78 -6.47
C ASP A 72 -14.82 2.36 -6.87
N LEU A 73 -14.60 1.48 -5.89
CA LEU A 73 -14.24 0.08 -6.14
C LEU A 73 -15.35 -0.69 -6.89
N SER A 74 -16.63 -0.33 -6.70
CA SER A 74 -17.73 -0.89 -7.45
C SER A 74 -17.68 -0.44 -8.91
N ALA A 75 -17.47 0.85 -9.16
CA ALA A 75 -17.33 1.41 -10.50
C ALA A 75 -16.13 0.82 -11.25
N THR A 76 -15.03 0.52 -10.55
CA THR A 76 -13.86 -0.12 -11.18
C THR A 76 -14.14 -1.54 -11.60
N ARG A 77 -14.90 -2.30 -10.81
CA ARG A 77 -15.35 -3.66 -11.21
C ARG A 77 -16.25 -3.63 -12.43
N GLU A 78 -17.04 -2.57 -12.59
CA GLU A 78 -17.95 -2.39 -13.73
C GLU A 78 -17.26 -1.75 -14.94
N SER A 79 -16.45 -0.70 -14.74
CA SER A 79 -15.83 0.09 -15.82
C SER A 79 -14.41 -0.37 -16.18
N GLY A 80 -13.72 -1.07 -15.28
CA GLY A 80 -12.34 -1.49 -15.45
C GLY A 80 -11.33 -0.34 -15.57
N GLN A 81 -11.71 0.88 -15.19
CA GLN A 81 -10.82 2.07 -15.32
C GLN A 81 -10.21 2.45 -13.98
N PRO A 82 -8.91 2.12 -13.75
CA PRO A 82 -8.19 2.57 -12.57
C PRO A 82 -7.87 4.07 -12.65
N LEU A 83 -7.62 4.69 -11.50
CA LEU A 83 -6.93 5.96 -11.44
C LEU A 83 -5.45 5.70 -11.72
N SER A 84 -4.91 6.31 -12.78
CA SER A 84 -3.53 6.07 -13.17
C SER A 84 -2.78 7.39 -13.37
N ILE A 85 -1.64 7.52 -12.68
CA ILE A 85 -0.74 8.67 -12.83
C ILE A 85 0.09 8.60 -14.11
N CYS A 86 0.13 7.46 -14.77
CA CYS A 86 0.80 7.25 -16.05
C CYS A 86 -0.15 7.29 -17.26
N GLU A 87 -1.41 7.69 -17.06
CA GLU A 87 -2.38 7.82 -18.15
C GLU A 87 -1.90 8.81 -19.22
N VAL A 88 -1.85 8.35 -20.44
CA VAL A 88 -1.37 9.17 -21.58
C VAL A 88 -2.39 10.22 -21.97
N GLU A 89 -3.68 9.89 -21.90
CA GLU A 89 -4.74 10.84 -22.15
C GLU A 89 -4.77 11.91 -21.07
N ARG A 90 -4.49 13.16 -21.47
CA ARG A 90 -4.30 14.29 -20.55
C ARG A 90 -5.51 14.53 -19.62
N VAL A 91 -6.72 14.41 -20.16
CA VAL A 91 -7.94 14.69 -19.38
C VAL A 91 -8.08 13.68 -18.24
N ARG A 92 -7.95 12.39 -18.55
CA ARG A 92 -8.01 11.31 -17.55
C ARG A 92 -6.89 11.41 -16.51
N ARG A 93 -5.69 11.77 -16.97
CA ARG A 93 -4.55 11.98 -16.06
C ARG A 93 -4.81 13.13 -15.09
N ILE A 94 -5.35 14.28 -15.57
CA ILE A 94 -5.73 15.39 -14.70
C ILE A 94 -6.80 14.95 -13.69
N GLU A 95 -7.81 14.22 -14.12
CA GLU A 95 -8.83 13.69 -13.22
C GLU A 95 -8.27 12.76 -12.15
N ALA A 96 -7.33 11.88 -12.54
CA ALA A 96 -6.63 11.02 -11.57
C ALA A 96 -5.80 11.86 -10.59
N MET A 97 -5.04 12.81 -11.09
CA MET A 97 -4.23 13.73 -10.28
C MET A 97 -5.06 14.53 -9.28
N ASP A 98 -6.21 15.04 -9.70
CA ASP A 98 -7.11 15.81 -8.84
C ASP A 98 -7.70 14.93 -7.72
N GLU A 99 -8.00 13.67 -8.02
CA GLU A 99 -8.48 12.73 -7.01
C GLU A 99 -7.39 12.36 -6.00
N LEU A 100 -6.17 12.12 -6.47
CA LEU A 100 -5.02 11.84 -5.62
C LEU A 100 -4.64 13.04 -4.74
N LYS A 101 -4.71 14.26 -5.26
CA LYS A 101 -4.50 15.48 -4.46
C LYS A 101 -5.53 15.63 -3.34
N ARG A 102 -6.82 15.33 -3.61
CA ARG A 102 -7.84 15.33 -2.55
C ARG A 102 -7.50 14.36 -1.42
N ALA A 103 -6.98 13.17 -1.78
CA ALA A 103 -6.54 12.21 -0.77
C ALA A 103 -5.31 12.70 0.01
N ILE A 104 -4.39 13.43 -0.64
CA ILE A 104 -3.23 14.04 0.03
C ILE A 104 -3.68 15.19 0.96
N ASP A 105 -4.60 16.05 0.50
CA ASP A 105 -5.06 17.22 1.24
C ASP A 105 -5.75 16.89 2.56
N ILE A 106 -6.25 15.66 2.70
CA ILE A 106 -6.86 15.21 3.95
C ILE A 106 -5.86 15.19 5.12
N ALA A 107 -4.54 15.21 4.84
CA ALA A 107 -3.49 15.31 5.86
C ALA A 107 -3.61 16.57 6.73
N GLU A 108 -4.27 17.63 6.25
CA GLU A 108 -4.57 18.82 7.05
C GLU A 108 -5.52 18.53 8.22
N ASP A 109 -6.43 17.57 8.07
CA ASP A 109 -7.46 17.23 9.05
C ASP A 109 -7.19 15.87 9.73
N LEU A 110 -6.44 14.97 9.09
CA LEU A 110 -6.00 13.67 9.57
C LEU A 110 -4.51 13.49 9.18
N PRO A 111 -3.56 13.96 10.01
CA PRO A 111 -2.13 13.88 9.69
C PRO A 111 -1.62 12.44 9.53
N PHE A 112 -0.87 12.20 8.48
CA PHE A 112 -0.20 10.93 8.21
C PHE A 112 1.15 11.18 7.48
N PRO A 113 2.17 10.33 7.69
CA PRO A 113 3.53 10.62 7.17
C PRO A 113 3.76 10.19 5.73
N ARG A 114 3.03 9.19 5.23
CA ARG A 114 3.28 8.57 3.91
C ARG A 114 2.00 8.27 3.17
N MET A 115 2.03 8.45 1.85
CA MET A 115 0.98 7.96 0.96
C MET A 115 1.58 6.98 -0.05
N ILE A 116 1.00 5.78 -0.10
CA ILE A 116 1.42 4.69 -0.97
C ILE A 116 0.67 4.79 -2.30
N PHE A 117 1.41 4.70 -3.40
CA PHE A 117 0.89 4.83 -4.77
C PHE A 117 1.31 3.66 -5.64
N HIS A 118 0.43 3.21 -6.51
CA HIS A 118 0.83 2.41 -7.67
C HIS A 118 1.25 3.30 -8.83
N MET A 119 2.27 2.93 -9.59
CA MET A 119 2.69 3.68 -10.79
C MET A 119 1.60 3.69 -11.87
N GLY A 120 0.75 2.70 -11.87
CA GLY A 120 -0.37 2.56 -12.80
C GLY A 120 -1.27 1.40 -12.40
N GLY A 121 -2.10 0.90 -13.31
CA GLY A 121 -2.95 -0.27 -13.09
C GLY A 121 -2.16 -1.59 -13.13
N THR A 122 -2.79 -2.70 -12.73
CA THR A 122 -2.18 -4.05 -12.64
C THR A 122 -1.67 -4.60 -13.99
N ARG A 123 -2.07 -4.04 -15.11
CA ARG A 123 -1.65 -4.43 -16.48
C ARG A 123 -0.95 -3.30 -17.22
N GLU A 124 -0.34 -2.39 -16.48
CA GLU A 124 0.32 -1.24 -17.05
C GLU A 124 1.62 -1.65 -17.73
N THR A 125 1.74 -1.32 -19.04
CA THR A 125 2.93 -1.62 -19.83
C THR A 125 3.91 -0.45 -19.81
N ALA A 126 5.21 -0.73 -19.88
CA ALA A 126 6.27 0.27 -19.94
C ALA A 126 6.32 0.92 -21.35
N ASP A 127 5.62 2.03 -21.53
CA ASP A 127 5.60 2.87 -22.72
C ASP A 127 6.30 4.20 -22.40
N PRO A 128 7.19 4.73 -23.26
CA PRO A 128 7.85 6.03 -23.03
C PRO A 128 6.89 7.18 -22.74
N ARG A 129 5.71 7.23 -23.40
CA ARG A 129 4.71 8.27 -23.14
C ARG A 129 4.08 8.16 -21.76
N LYS A 130 3.89 6.92 -21.27
CA LYS A 130 3.41 6.65 -19.90
C LYS A 130 4.48 7.03 -18.88
N ARG A 131 5.74 6.77 -19.19
CA ARG A 131 6.87 7.20 -18.38
C ARG A 131 6.91 8.71 -18.22
N ASP A 132 6.78 9.47 -19.30
CA ASP A 132 6.74 10.93 -19.28
C ASP A 132 5.51 11.44 -18.49
N ALA A 133 4.37 10.78 -18.68
CA ALA A 133 3.15 11.08 -17.94
C ALA A 133 3.33 10.85 -16.44
N ALA A 134 3.91 9.71 -16.04
CA ALA A 134 4.21 9.38 -14.65
C ALA A 134 5.22 10.37 -14.04
N PHE A 135 6.26 10.72 -14.76
CA PHE A 135 7.23 11.74 -14.33
C PHE A 135 6.54 13.06 -13.99
N SER A 136 5.81 13.61 -14.97
CA SER A 136 5.07 14.88 -14.77
C SER A 136 4.08 14.79 -13.59
N SER A 137 3.39 13.67 -13.46
CA SER A 137 2.41 13.47 -12.39
C SER A 137 3.09 13.42 -11.01
N LEU A 138 4.15 12.61 -10.87
CA LEU A 138 4.87 12.46 -9.60
C LEU A 138 5.58 13.74 -9.18
N GLU A 139 6.17 14.49 -10.12
CA GLU A 139 6.76 15.80 -9.82
C GLU A 139 5.74 16.73 -9.16
N HIS A 140 4.54 16.83 -9.72
CA HIS A 140 3.46 17.66 -9.17
C HIS A 140 2.93 17.11 -7.84
N LEU A 141 2.74 15.79 -7.71
CA LEU A 141 2.23 15.18 -6.48
C LEU A 141 3.24 15.31 -5.32
N ILE A 142 4.52 15.09 -5.57
CA ILE A 142 5.59 15.24 -4.57
C ILE A 142 5.63 16.69 -4.07
N LEU A 143 5.58 17.66 -4.99
CA LEU A 143 5.57 19.06 -4.61
C LEU A 143 4.32 19.41 -3.80
N HIS A 144 3.15 18.91 -4.19
CA HIS A 144 1.89 19.11 -3.49
C HIS A 144 1.92 18.49 -2.09
N ALA A 145 2.30 17.22 -1.98
CA ALA A 145 2.36 16.48 -0.72
C ALA A 145 3.34 17.10 0.29
N LYS A 146 4.43 17.69 -0.19
CA LYS A 146 5.42 18.38 0.66
C LYS A 146 4.81 19.52 1.46
N HIS A 147 3.80 20.21 0.94
CA HIS A 147 3.14 21.33 1.65
C HIS A 147 2.37 20.85 2.88
N VAL A 148 1.87 19.62 2.87
CA VAL A 148 1.13 19.03 3.99
C VAL A 148 1.95 18.00 4.78
N GLY A 149 3.26 17.92 4.50
CA GLY A 149 4.20 17.06 5.24
C GLY A 149 4.11 15.57 4.91
N VAL A 150 3.52 15.20 3.77
CA VAL A 150 3.35 13.80 3.32
C VAL A 150 4.47 13.41 2.37
N THR A 151 5.03 12.23 2.56
CA THR A 151 5.99 11.60 1.64
C THR A 151 5.27 10.70 0.65
N ILE A 152 5.52 10.89 -0.64
CA ILE A 152 5.02 10.01 -1.69
C ILE A 152 5.91 8.77 -1.77
N CYS A 153 5.28 7.60 -1.66
CA CYS A 153 5.94 6.31 -1.77
C CYS A 153 5.30 5.50 -2.92
N VAL A 154 6.08 5.19 -3.94
CA VAL A 154 5.61 4.28 -5.00
C VAL A 154 5.85 2.85 -4.56
N GLU A 155 4.86 2.01 -4.80
CA GLU A 155 4.90 0.59 -4.50
C GLU A 155 5.25 -0.22 -5.74
N ASN A 156 6.07 -1.25 -5.59
CA ASN A 156 6.25 -2.24 -6.64
C ASN A 156 4.99 -3.08 -6.82
N THR A 157 4.61 -3.30 -8.05
CA THR A 157 3.45 -4.10 -8.44
C THR A 157 3.83 -5.11 -9.53
N THR A 158 2.90 -5.99 -9.89
CA THR A 158 3.08 -6.99 -10.94
C THR A 158 3.06 -6.44 -12.36
N SER A 159 2.87 -5.11 -12.53
CA SER A 159 2.88 -4.45 -13.84
C SER A 159 4.31 -4.14 -14.31
N GLU A 160 4.53 -3.97 -15.62
CA GLU A 160 5.84 -3.59 -16.15
C GLU A 160 6.34 -2.24 -15.57
N MET A 161 5.43 -1.27 -15.36
CA MET A 161 5.79 0.02 -14.76
C MET A 161 5.97 -0.05 -13.23
N GLY A 162 5.47 -1.10 -12.58
CA GLY A 162 5.66 -1.39 -11.16
C GLY A 162 6.82 -2.34 -10.88
N ASP A 163 7.50 -2.83 -11.90
CA ASP A 163 8.67 -3.69 -11.73
C ASP A 163 9.79 -2.96 -10.97
N PRO A 164 10.40 -3.57 -9.94
CA PRO A 164 11.41 -2.91 -9.12
C PRO A 164 12.61 -2.37 -9.89
N ALA A 165 13.10 -3.07 -10.92
CA ALA A 165 14.21 -2.58 -11.73
C ALA A 165 13.78 -1.41 -12.62
N TYR A 166 12.54 -1.43 -13.14
CA TYR A 166 11.96 -0.30 -13.85
C TYR A 166 11.80 0.92 -12.92
N LEU A 167 11.26 0.74 -11.73
CA LEU A 167 11.12 1.82 -10.73
C LEU A 167 12.47 2.44 -10.37
N ARG A 168 13.50 1.61 -10.22
CA ARG A 168 14.87 2.10 -9.98
C ARG A 168 15.41 2.91 -11.16
N SER A 169 15.30 2.41 -12.38
CA SER A 169 15.70 3.13 -13.60
C SER A 169 14.94 4.46 -13.73
N PHE A 170 13.63 4.44 -13.45
CA PHE A 170 12.81 5.65 -13.44
C PHE A 170 13.32 6.69 -12.44
N TYR A 171 13.61 6.27 -11.19
CA TYR A 171 14.15 7.16 -10.16
C TYR A 171 15.50 7.75 -10.55
N ASP A 172 16.44 6.91 -11.03
CA ASP A 172 17.79 7.34 -11.37
C ASP A 172 17.80 8.35 -12.54
N GLU A 173 16.93 8.16 -13.52
CA GLU A 173 16.84 9.04 -14.69
C GLU A 173 16.08 10.34 -14.39
N THR A 174 14.99 10.27 -13.62
CA THR A 174 14.16 11.45 -13.32
C THR A 174 14.70 12.29 -12.18
N ARG A 175 15.50 11.71 -11.29
CA ARG A 175 16.06 12.35 -10.10
C ARG A 175 15.01 13.02 -9.20
N LEU A 176 13.84 12.41 -9.10
CA LEU A 176 12.78 12.85 -8.21
C LEU A 176 13.15 12.56 -6.74
N THR A 177 14.03 13.38 -6.18
CA THR A 177 14.65 13.16 -4.85
C THR A 177 13.65 13.07 -3.70
N GLY A 178 12.43 13.58 -3.87
CA GLY A 178 11.32 13.46 -2.90
C GLY A 178 10.57 12.13 -2.97
N LEU A 179 10.82 11.29 -4.00
CA LEU A 179 10.20 9.99 -4.15
C LEU A 179 10.84 8.96 -3.21
N ARG A 180 10.02 8.09 -2.62
CA ARG A 180 10.44 6.91 -1.86
C ARG A 180 9.68 5.70 -2.35
N PHE A 181 10.04 4.51 -1.84
CA PHE A 181 9.37 3.27 -2.22
C PHE A 181 8.81 2.56 -0.99
N ASN A 182 7.63 1.99 -1.18
CA ASN A 182 7.06 0.96 -0.34
C ASN A 182 7.32 -0.38 -1.02
N PHE A 183 7.96 -1.31 -0.33
CA PHE A 183 8.27 -2.61 -0.93
C PHE A 183 7.17 -3.61 -0.59
N ASP A 184 6.45 -4.05 -1.60
CA ASP A 184 5.49 -5.13 -1.46
C ASP A 184 6.15 -6.47 -1.76
N ILE A 185 6.20 -7.33 -0.74
CA ILE A 185 6.90 -8.60 -0.80
C ILE A 185 6.11 -9.65 -1.59
N GLY A 186 4.79 -9.63 -1.48
CA GLY A 186 3.92 -10.54 -2.23
C GLY A 186 3.96 -10.26 -3.73
N HIS A 187 3.94 -8.99 -4.11
CA HIS A 187 4.10 -8.59 -5.51
C HIS A 187 5.49 -8.99 -6.05
N ALA A 188 6.55 -8.81 -5.27
CA ALA A 188 7.89 -9.23 -5.67
C ALA A 188 7.98 -10.75 -5.87
N PHE A 189 7.26 -11.55 -5.07
CA PHE A 189 7.23 -13.00 -5.19
C PHE A 189 6.46 -13.49 -6.45
N LEU A 190 5.67 -12.64 -7.08
CA LEU A 190 4.96 -12.94 -8.33
C LEU A 190 5.81 -12.68 -9.60
N ALA A 191 7.03 -12.17 -9.44
CA ALA A 191 7.94 -11.94 -10.58
C ALA A 191 8.38 -13.26 -11.23
N ASP A 192 8.85 -13.17 -12.49
CA ASP A 192 9.42 -14.31 -13.19
C ASP A 192 10.76 -14.76 -12.60
N GLY A 193 11.08 -16.04 -12.74
CA GLY A 193 12.35 -16.63 -12.33
C GLY A 193 12.21 -17.63 -11.16
N PRO A 194 13.35 -18.12 -10.63
CA PRO A 194 13.37 -19.05 -9.48
C PRO A 194 12.71 -18.44 -8.25
N GLU A 195 11.78 -19.17 -7.62
CA GLU A 195 10.97 -18.67 -6.49
C GLU A 195 11.85 -18.15 -5.34
N GLU A 196 12.95 -18.84 -5.04
CA GLU A 196 13.89 -18.50 -3.97
C GLU A 196 14.63 -17.17 -4.17
N GLU A 197 14.72 -16.66 -5.41
CA GLU A 197 15.45 -15.43 -5.74
C GLU A 197 14.53 -14.21 -5.92
N ARG A 198 13.22 -14.42 -6.12
CA ARG A 198 12.28 -13.37 -6.55
C ARG A 198 12.22 -12.18 -5.59
N VAL A 199 12.13 -12.45 -4.29
CA VAL A 199 12.05 -11.41 -3.26
C VAL A 199 13.34 -10.60 -3.21
N GLU A 200 14.50 -11.25 -3.22
CA GLU A 200 15.80 -10.58 -3.20
C GLU A 200 16.03 -9.74 -4.46
N LYS A 201 15.75 -10.30 -5.63
CA LYS A 201 15.86 -9.58 -6.91
C LYS A 201 14.93 -8.37 -6.99
N GLY A 202 13.73 -8.48 -6.41
CA GLY A 202 12.79 -7.37 -6.33
C GLY A 202 13.25 -6.29 -5.34
N PHE A 203 13.79 -6.69 -4.18
CA PHE A 203 14.22 -5.76 -3.15
C PHE A 203 15.50 -5.00 -3.50
N ALA A 204 16.48 -5.70 -4.05
CA ALA A 204 17.84 -5.18 -4.28
C ALA A 204 17.87 -3.83 -5.03
N PRO A 205 17.14 -3.61 -6.13
CA PRO A 205 17.13 -2.33 -6.84
C PRO A 205 16.64 -1.15 -6.01
N LEU A 206 15.68 -1.39 -5.11
CA LEU A 206 14.98 -0.35 -4.35
C LEU A 206 15.53 -0.17 -2.94
N ARG A 207 16.35 -1.08 -2.43
CA ARG A 207 16.80 -1.21 -1.04
C ARG A 207 17.09 0.12 -0.35
N GLU A 208 17.88 0.98 -0.97
CA GLU A 208 18.33 2.25 -0.35
C GLU A 208 17.24 3.32 -0.26
N LEU A 209 16.11 3.11 -0.93
CA LEU A 209 15.01 4.06 -1.07
C LEU A 209 13.72 3.56 -0.40
N VAL A 210 13.72 2.33 0.11
CA VAL A 210 12.58 1.72 0.80
C VAL A 210 12.40 2.35 2.17
N VAL A 211 11.17 2.79 2.47
CA VAL A 211 10.79 3.43 3.75
C VAL A 211 9.57 2.78 4.41
N GLY A 212 9.07 1.71 3.85
CA GLY A 212 7.99 0.88 4.37
C GLY A 212 7.87 -0.40 3.55
N ALA A 213 7.18 -1.41 4.06
CA ALA A 213 6.89 -2.62 3.31
C ALA A 213 5.49 -3.14 3.59
N HIS A 214 4.81 -3.61 2.54
CA HIS A 214 3.62 -4.42 2.64
C HIS A 214 4.00 -5.90 2.72
N ILE A 215 3.36 -6.60 3.63
CA ILE A 215 3.62 -7.98 3.94
C ILE A 215 2.35 -8.79 3.70
N HIS A 216 2.42 -9.71 2.77
CA HIS A 216 1.41 -10.73 2.52
C HIS A 216 2.03 -11.90 1.77
N ASP A 217 1.33 -13.00 1.71
CA ASP A 217 1.80 -14.22 1.06
C ASP A 217 0.95 -14.57 -0.16
N ASN A 218 1.45 -15.44 -1.01
CA ASN A 218 0.74 -16.01 -2.14
C ASN A 218 1.41 -17.31 -2.62
N HIS A 219 0.78 -18.00 -3.56
CA HIS A 219 1.30 -19.25 -4.11
C HIS A 219 2.21 -19.09 -5.35
N GLY A 220 2.62 -17.84 -5.67
CA GLY A 220 3.51 -17.53 -6.79
C GLY A 220 2.81 -17.44 -8.17
N GLU A 221 1.48 -17.46 -8.22
CA GLU A 221 0.69 -17.42 -9.45
C GLU A 221 -0.29 -16.23 -9.50
N LYS A 222 -0.82 -15.85 -8.37
CA LYS A 222 -1.85 -14.81 -8.24
C LYS A 222 -1.58 -13.94 -7.03
N ASP A 223 -2.01 -12.71 -7.13
CA ASP A 223 -2.00 -11.75 -6.03
C ASP A 223 -3.13 -12.07 -5.05
N GLU A 224 -2.83 -12.93 -4.08
CA GLU A 224 -3.81 -13.51 -3.16
C GLU A 224 -3.93 -12.74 -1.85
N HIS A 225 -2.90 -11.98 -1.46
CA HIS A 225 -2.82 -11.28 -0.17
C HIS A 225 -3.17 -12.19 1.02
N LEU A 226 -2.55 -13.38 1.06
CA LEU A 226 -2.70 -14.32 2.17
C LEU A 226 -1.93 -13.85 3.41
N PRO A 227 -2.33 -14.29 4.61
CA PRO A 227 -1.46 -14.13 5.77
C PRO A 227 -0.07 -14.75 5.53
N PRO A 228 1.00 -14.14 6.08
CA PRO A 228 2.32 -14.78 6.07
C PRO A 228 2.25 -16.24 6.52
N TYR A 229 3.00 -17.10 5.84
CA TYR A 229 3.07 -18.56 6.04
C TYR A 229 1.87 -19.37 5.51
N ASP A 230 0.88 -18.74 4.92
CA ASP A 230 -0.25 -19.43 4.27
C ASP A 230 0.00 -19.66 2.77
N GLY A 231 1.09 -19.13 2.21
CA GLY A 231 1.54 -19.29 0.82
C GLY A 231 2.88 -20.00 0.71
N LYS A 232 3.71 -19.55 -0.25
CA LYS A 232 4.99 -20.18 -0.59
C LYS A 232 6.21 -19.32 -0.31
N ILE A 233 6.06 -18.08 0.18
CA ILE A 233 7.19 -17.21 0.48
C ILE A 233 8.01 -17.83 1.62
N GLU A 234 9.32 -17.97 1.38
CA GLU A 234 10.29 -18.43 2.38
C GLU A 234 10.58 -17.28 3.38
N TRP A 235 9.77 -17.19 4.44
CA TRP A 235 9.75 -16.06 5.36
C TRP A 235 11.06 -15.84 6.11
N GLU A 236 11.81 -16.89 6.46
CA GLU A 236 13.14 -16.75 7.07
C GLU A 236 14.09 -15.95 6.16
N ASN A 237 14.07 -16.21 4.86
CA ASN A 237 14.88 -15.46 3.88
C ASN A 237 14.32 -14.05 3.64
N ALA A 238 13.00 -13.94 3.51
CA ALA A 238 12.31 -12.66 3.32
C ALA A 238 12.60 -11.66 4.46
N ILE A 239 12.59 -12.13 5.70
CA ILE A 239 12.92 -11.34 6.88
C ILE A 239 14.39 -10.86 6.82
N LYS A 240 15.33 -11.72 6.43
CA LYS A 240 16.74 -11.33 6.25
C LYS A 240 16.89 -10.21 5.20
N ILE A 241 16.14 -10.31 4.11
CA ILE A 241 16.13 -9.30 3.03
C ILE A 241 15.56 -7.98 3.54
N LEU A 242 14.41 -8.00 4.22
CA LEU A 242 13.79 -6.79 4.77
C LEU A 242 14.69 -6.08 5.80
N LYS A 243 15.44 -6.84 6.60
CA LYS A 243 16.42 -6.29 7.56
C LYS A 243 17.60 -5.56 6.88
N MET A 244 17.79 -5.72 5.58
CA MET A 244 18.80 -4.95 4.83
C MET A 244 18.34 -3.55 4.44
N ALA A 245 17.10 -3.16 4.72
CA ALA A 245 16.62 -1.80 4.49
C ALA A 245 17.43 -0.78 5.33
N PRO A 246 17.65 0.45 4.83
CA PRO A 246 18.45 1.44 5.52
C PRO A 246 17.74 2.07 6.74
N VAL A 247 16.47 1.76 6.94
CA VAL A 247 15.64 2.27 8.04
C VAL A 247 15.60 1.22 9.15
N SER A 248 16.17 1.54 10.31
CA SER A 248 16.27 0.62 11.45
C SER A 248 14.92 0.10 11.95
N ASP A 249 13.88 0.94 11.88
CA ASP A 249 12.50 0.63 12.27
C ASP A 249 11.60 0.68 11.04
N LEU A 250 11.93 -0.13 10.03
CA LEU A 250 11.12 -0.21 8.80
C LEU A 250 9.67 -0.56 9.17
N PRO A 251 8.71 0.30 8.85
CA PRO A 251 7.31 -0.04 9.06
C PRO A 251 6.92 -1.22 8.17
N LEU A 252 6.55 -2.32 8.82
CA LEU A 252 6.09 -3.54 8.20
C LEU A 252 4.58 -3.63 8.43
N LEU A 253 3.81 -3.74 7.36
CA LEU A 253 2.37 -3.64 7.41
C LEU A 253 1.72 -4.83 6.72
N LEU A 254 0.85 -5.56 7.44
CA LEU A 254 0.05 -6.61 6.82
C LEU A 254 -0.99 -6.00 5.88
N GLU A 255 -0.90 -6.34 4.61
CA GLU A 255 -1.90 -5.99 3.61
C GLU A 255 -2.63 -7.24 3.12
N LEU A 256 -3.69 -7.60 3.83
CA LEU A 256 -4.44 -8.82 3.57
C LEU A 256 -5.72 -8.53 2.81
N LYS A 257 -6.14 -9.48 1.97
CA LYS A 257 -7.36 -9.36 1.18
C LYS A 257 -8.60 -9.74 1.98
N GLU A 258 -9.63 -8.90 1.91
CA GLU A 258 -10.92 -9.21 2.52
C GLU A 258 -11.53 -10.48 1.91
N LYS A 259 -11.78 -11.47 2.74
CA LYS A 259 -12.56 -12.64 2.35
C LYS A 259 -14.05 -12.28 2.44
N THR A 260 -14.72 -12.27 1.30
CA THR A 260 -16.14 -11.92 1.16
C THR A 260 -16.93 -13.10 0.59
N GLY A 261 -18.23 -13.16 0.87
CA GLY A 261 -19.12 -14.20 0.37
C GLY A 261 -19.89 -14.88 1.50
N PRO A 262 -20.86 -15.78 1.16
CA PRO A 262 -21.71 -16.42 2.14
C PRO A 262 -20.96 -17.25 3.19
N ASP A 263 -19.86 -17.88 2.79
CA ASP A 263 -19.02 -18.74 3.63
C ASP A 263 -17.78 -18.06 4.14
N SER A 264 -17.64 -16.72 3.97
CA SER A 264 -16.46 -16.00 4.42
C SER A 264 -16.44 -15.87 5.95
N PRO A 265 -15.26 -15.99 6.57
CA PRO A 265 -15.12 -15.76 7.99
C PRO A 265 -15.48 -14.31 8.35
N GLY A 266 -16.10 -14.10 9.50
CA GLY A 266 -16.39 -12.76 10.01
C GLY A 266 -15.11 -11.94 10.27
N ALA A 267 -15.28 -10.62 10.51
CA ALA A 267 -14.15 -9.72 10.74
C ALA A 267 -13.24 -10.20 11.89
N GLU A 268 -13.82 -10.68 12.98
CA GLU A 268 -13.06 -11.19 14.14
C GLU A 268 -12.18 -12.38 13.77
N ALA A 269 -12.69 -13.31 12.96
CA ALA A 269 -11.90 -14.47 12.54
C ALA A 269 -10.78 -14.09 11.56
N GLN A 270 -11.02 -13.12 10.67
CA GLN A 270 -9.98 -12.58 9.79
C GLN A 270 -8.89 -11.85 10.57
N LEU A 271 -9.27 -11.05 11.58
CA LEU A 271 -8.32 -10.39 12.48
C LEU A 271 -7.54 -11.38 13.33
N ALA A 272 -8.18 -12.43 13.85
CA ALA A 272 -7.48 -13.48 14.59
C ALA A 272 -6.44 -14.21 13.74
N ALA A 273 -6.74 -14.48 12.47
CA ALA A 273 -5.77 -15.07 11.53
C ALA A 273 -4.59 -14.11 11.26
N ALA A 274 -4.87 -12.83 11.04
CA ALA A 274 -3.86 -11.79 10.85
C ALA A 274 -2.95 -11.64 12.09
N SER A 275 -3.53 -11.60 13.29
CA SER A 275 -2.78 -11.51 14.54
C SER A 275 -1.88 -12.73 14.74
N LYS A 276 -2.39 -13.93 14.50
CA LYS A 276 -1.61 -15.17 14.61
C LYS A 276 -0.43 -15.22 13.63
N ALA A 277 -0.65 -14.78 12.39
CA ALA A 277 0.42 -14.69 11.40
C ALA A 277 1.49 -13.67 11.84
N TRP A 278 1.05 -12.55 12.42
CA TRP A 278 1.96 -11.54 12.96
C TRP A 278 2.77 -12.06 14.15
N ASP A 279 2.14 -12.80 15.08
CA ASP A 279 2.85 -13.40 16.23
C ASP A 279 4.03 -14.25 15.77
N ARG A 280 3.80 -15.12 14.78
CA ARG A 280 4.86 -15.95 14.20
C ARG A 280 5.93 -15.10 13.49
N PHE A 281 5.51 -14.11 12.71
CA PHE A 281 6.43 -13.22 12.00
C PHE A 281 7.34 -12.45 12.99
N GLU A 282 6.76 -11.96 14.10
CA GLU A 282 7.50 -11.24 15.14
C GLU A 282 8.50 -12.15 15.87
N GLU A 283 8.13 -13.41 16.13
CA GLU A 283 9.05 -14.41 16.71
C GLU A 283 10.25 -14.68 15.80
N GLU A 284 10.03 -14.79 14.49
CA GLU A 284 11.11 -15.01 13.51
C GLU A 284 11.91 -13.72 13.22
N TRP A 285 11.27 -12.57 13.38
CA TRP A 285 11.97 -11.29 13.23
C TRP A 285 13.03 -11.10 14.33
N GLY A 286 12.78 -11.47 15.57
CA GLY A 286 13.69 -11.40 16.73
C GLY A 286 13.66 -10.08 17.41
#